data_2b142419c2fffa7eaef135b0e8b2a850
#
_entry.id   2b142419c2fffa7eaef135b0e8b2a850
#
_cell.length_a   1.000
_cell.length_b   1.000
_cell.length_c   1.000
_cell.angle_alpha   90.00
_cell.angle_beta   90.00
_cell.angle_gamma   90.00
#
_symmetry.space_group_name_H-M   'P 1'
#
loop_
_entity.id
_entity.type
_entity.pdbx_description
1 polymer ?
#
loop_
_entity_poly.entity_id
_entity_poly.type
_entity_poly.pdbx_seq_one_letter_code
_entity_poly.pdbx_strand_id
1 'polypeptide(L)'
;EASERTARLVNLLSERIREVLKDEPRMNGALFRGASKKPSFPRMQEVYKLTPAAIASYPMYKGLASLVGMEVLPVEGEGDALEGKLKALKENWGRYDFFYFHVKKTDAMGEDGNFHGKVEKVELFDALPPEILALGPDVLAPPGDPSPPAPLQAHARHPVPPPRPAPHSPEPATPRL
;
A
#
# COMPACT_ATOMS: atom_id res chain seq x y z
N GLU A 1 -29.43 -13.44 12.23
CA GLU A 1 -29.43 -12.48 13.35
C GLU A 1 -28.24 -11.52 13.29
N ALA A 2 -26.98 -11.97 13.36
CA ALA A 2 -25.82 -11.07 13.27
C ALA A 2 -25.73 -10.36 11.90
N SER A 3 -25.96 -11.08 10.81
CA SER A 3 -25.96 -10.52 9.46
C SER A 3 -27.07 -9.50 9.25
N GLU A 4 -28.26 -9.74 9.79
CA GLU A 4 -29.40 -8.81 9.72
C GLU A 4 -29.12 -7.52 10.51
N ARG A 5 -28.49 -7.63 11.68
CA ARG A 5 -28.08 -6.47 12.46
C ARG A 5 -27.07 -5.63 11.69
N THR A 6 -26.06 -6.27 11.07
CA THR A 6 -25.07 -5.58 10.24
C THR A 6 -25.74 -4.89 9.06
N ALA A 7 -26.65 -5.58 8.35
CA ALA A 7 -27.38 -5.01 7.22
C ALA A 7 -28.20 -3.77 7.64
N ARG A 8 -28.92 -3.83 8.76
CA ARG A 8 -29.66 -2.67 9.29
C ARG A 8 -28.75 -1.48 9.59
N LEU A 9 -27.59 -1.72 10.21
CA LEU A 9 -26.64 -0.64 10.52
C LEU A 9 -26.05 -0.01 9.26
N VAL A 10 -25.69 -0.84 8.27
CA VAL A 10 -25.15 -0.36 6.98
C VAL A 10 -26.21 0.45 6.22
N ASN A 11 -27.46 -0.02 6.18
CA ASN A 11 -28.55 0.71 5.53
C ASN A 11 -28.81 2.06 6.22
N LEU A 12 -28.92 2.08 7.56
CA LEU A 12 -29.10 3.31 8.32
C LEU A 12 -27.94 4.30 8.07
N LEU A 13 -26.70 3.81 8.04
CA LEU A 13 -25.53 4.65 7.74
C LEU A 13 -25.60 5.20 6.31
N SER A 14 -25.98 4.37 5.33
CA SER A 14 -26.16 4.80 3.93
C SER A 14 -27.22 5.89 3.80
N GLU A 15 -28.34 5.77 4.50
CA GLU A 15 -29.41 6.78 4.53
C GLU A 15 -28.91 8.10 5.15
N ARG A 16 -28.20 8.02 6.28
CA ARG A 16 -27.64 9.22 6.92
C ARG A 16 -26.60 9.91 6.04
N ILE A 17 -25.76 9.16 5.36
CA ILE A 17 -24.78 9.73 4.42
C ILE A 17 -25.48 10.42 3.26
N ARG A 18 -26.50 9.83 2.67
CA ARG A 18 -27.28 10.47 1.60
C ARG A 18 -27.93 11.77 2.08
N GLU A 19 -28.46 11.80 3.30
CA GLU A 19 -29.06 13.02 3.85
C GLU A 19 -28.02 14.13 4.05
N VAL A 20 -26.81 13.78 4.55
CA VAL A 20 -25.71 14.74 4.74
C VAL A 20 -25.17 15.25 3.41
N LEU A 21 -25.09 14.37 2.41
CA LEU A 21 -24.52 14.68 1.09
C LEU A 21 -25.56 15.07 0.03
N LYS A 22 -26.80 15.30 0.40
CA LYS A 22 -27.90 15.54 -0.55
C LYS A 22 -27.67 16.74 -1.49
N ASP A 23 -26.95 17.72 -1.03
CA ASP A 23 -26.64 18.95 -1.78
C ASP A 23 -25.33 18.84 -2.60
N GLU A 24 -24.62 17.70 -2.49
CA GLU A 24 -23.38 17.45 -3.23
C GLU A 24 -23.68 16.89 -4.63
N PRO A 25 -23.25 17.58 -5.71
CA PRO A 25 -23.66 17.22 -7.07
C PRO A 25 -23.01 15.93 -7.61
N ARG A 26 -21.90 15.50 -7.04
CA ARG A 26 -21.12 14.35 -7.56
C ARG A 26 -20.84 13.26 -6.54
N MET A 27 -20.60 13.62 -5.29
CA MET A 27 -20.26 12.68 -4.20
C MET A 27 -21.42 12.59 -3.21
N ASN A 28 -22.59 12.10 -3.67
CA ASN A 28 -23.84 12.12 -2.92
C ASN A 28 -24.23 10.77 -2.30
N GLY A 29 -23.30 9.85 -2.17
CA GLY A 29 -23.55 8.56 -1.53
C GLY A 29 -22.28 7.82 -1.18
N ALA A 30 -22.40 6.67 -0.52
CA ALA A 30 -21.32 5.78 -0.17
C ALA A 30 -21.69 4.33 -0.42
N LEU A 31 -20.72 3.55 -0.88
CA LEU A 31 -20.80 2.10 -0.97
C LEU A 31 -19.94 1.48 0.12
N PHE A 32 -20.51 0.53 0.86
CA PHE A 32 -19.80 -0.19 1.92
C PHE A 32 -19.47 -1.60 1.47
N ARG A 33 -18.23 -2.00 1.69
CA ARG A 33 -17.75 -3.37 1.46
C ARG A 33 -16.74 -3.77 2.52
N GLY A 34 -16.52 -5.08 2.69
CA GLY A 34 -15.54 -5.60 3.63
C GLY A 34 -15.95 -5.46 5.09
N ALA A 35 -17.27 -5.42 5.38
CA ALA A 35 -17.75 -5.39 6.76
C ALA A 35 -17.29 -6.64 7.51
N SER A 36 -16.50 -6.46 8.57
CA SER A 36 -16.01 -7.54 9.40
C SER A 36 -15.79 -7.07 10.84
N LYS A 37 -15.56 -8.01 11.74
CA LYS A 37 -15.04 -7.68 13.07
C LYS A 37 -13.56 -7.27 12.93
N LYS A 38 -13.11 -6.37 13.81
CA LYS A 38 -11.68 -6.03 13.88
C LYS A 38 -10.88 -7.32 14.09
N PRO A 39 -9.99 -7.69 13.15
CA PRO A 39 -9.18 -8.89 13.31
C PRO A 39 -8.13 -8.69 14.42
N SER A 40 -7.76 -9.78 15.05
CA SER A 40 -6.61 -9.84 15.95
C SER A 40 -5.49 -10.60 15.22
N PHE A 41 -4.58 -9.86 14.63
CA PHE A 41 -3.38 -10.44 14.04
C PHE A 41 -2.24 -10.48 15.05
N PRO A 42 -1.40 -11.53 15.03
CA PRO A 42 -0.14 -11.50 15.78
C PRO A 42 0.73 -10.35 15.23
N ARG A 43 1.45 -9.68 16.09
CA ARG A 43 2.33 -8.59 15.70
C ARG A 43 3.59 -9.11 15.00
N MET A 44 4.10 -8.37 14.05
CA MET A 44 5.35 -8.72 13.35
C MET A 44 6.53 -8.87 14.32
N GLN A 45 6.58 -8.06 15.38
CA GLN A 45 7.58 -8.18 16.46
C GLN A 45 7.52 -9.55 17.13
N GLU A 46 6.33 -10.09 17.33
CA GLU A 46 6.14 -11.38 18.00
C GLU A 46 6.50 -12.56 17.09
N VAL A 47 6.14 -12.46 15.80
CA VAL A 47 6.32 -13.53 14.80
C VAL A 47 7.73 -13.54 14.23
N TYR A 48 8.21 -12.39 13.79
CA TYR A 48 9.46 -12.26 13.01
C TYR A 48 10.62 -11.68 13.83
N LYS A 49 10.37 -11.22 15.07
CA LYS A 49 11.36 -10.59 15.93
C LYS A 49 11.99 -9.33 15.32
N LEU A 50 11.23 -8.63 14.47
CA LEU A 50 11.63 -7.39 13.81
C LEU A 50 10.99 -6.18 14.46
N THR A 51 11.63 -5.04 14.37
CA THR A 51 11.09 -3.73 14.75
C THR A 51 10.63 -3.02 13.46
N PRO A 52 9.36 -3.20 13.02
CA PRO A 52 8.93 -2.78 11.72
C PRO A 52 8.34 -1.37 11.70
N ALA A 53 8.64 -0.61 10.65
CA ALA A 53 8.00 0.65 10.30
C ALA A 53 7.30 0.60 8.94
N ALA A 54 6.30 1.44 8.76
CA ALA A 54 5.59 1.61 7.49
C ALA A 54 5.64 3.06 7.01
N ILE A 55 6.00 3.24 5.74
CA ILE A 55 6.04 4.51 5.02
C ILE A 55 5.02 4.42 3.90
N ALA A 56 3.83 4.92 4.14
CA ALA A 56 2.71 4.85 3.21
C ALA A 56 1.87 6.14 3.28
N SER A 57 1.31 6.56 2.16
CA SER A 57 0.41 7.72 2.11
C SER A 57 -1.06 7.29 2.19
N TYR A 58 -1.42 6.15 1.60
CA TYR A 58 -2.80 5.71 1.50
C TYR A 58 -3.34 5.12 2.80
N PRO A 59 -4.52 5.57 3.29
CA PRO A 59 -5.04 5.19 4.61
C PRO A 59 -5.22 3.69 4.85
N MET A 60 -5.63 2.94 3.82
CA MET A 60 -5.83 1.49 3.92
C MET A 60 -4.52 0.77 4.29
N TYR A 61 -3.42 1.11 3.64
CA TYR A 61 -2.11 0.49 3.93
C TYR A 61 -1.56 0.91 5.28
N LYS A 62 -1.80 2.17 5.69
CA LYS A 62 -1.48 2.63 7.06
C LYS A 62 -2.26 1.82 8.11
N GLY A 63 -3.54 1.60 7.86
CA GLY A 63 -4.40 0.80 8.74
C GLY A 63 -3.94 -0.65 8.84
N LEU A 64 -3.61 -1.28 7.70
CA LEU A 64 -3.10 -2.65 7.67
C LEU A 64 -1.76 -2.77 8.42
N ALA A 65 -0.83 -1.86 8.14
CA ALA A 65 0.46 -1.81 8.83
C ALA A 65 0.28 -1.70 10.36
N SER A 66 -0.60 -0.80 10.81
CA SER A 66 -0.92 -0.67 12.24
C SER A 66 -1.54 -1.93 12.84
N LEU A 67 -2.38 -2.66 12.09
CA LEU A 67 -3.00 -3.91 12.57
C LEU A 67 -1.97 -5.01 12.84
N VAL A 68 -0.88 -5.06 12.08
CA VAL A 68 0.21 -6.04 12.26
C VAL A 68 1.36 -5.49 13.12
N GLY A 69 1.17 -4.33 13.75
CA GLY A 69 2.09 -3.77 14.74
C GLY A 69 3.24 -2.93 14.18
N MET A 70 3.19 -2.53 12.90
CA MET A 70 4.16 -1.58 12.37
C MET A 70 3.91 -0.17 12.89
N GLU A 71 4.97 0.58 13.14
CA GLU A 71 4.88 2.02 13.36
C GLU A 71 4.71 2.73 12.02
N VAL A 72 3.63 3.52 11.90
CA VAL A 72 3.37 4.29 10.68
C VAL A 72 4.09 5.62 10.80
N LEU A 73 5.13 5.81 9.98
CA LEU A 73 5.92 7.03 9.99
C LEU A 73 5.19 8.17 9.27
N PRO A 74 5.32 9.41 9.77
CA PRO A 74 4.81 10.57 9.08
C PRO A 74 5.56 10.77 7.75
N VAL A 75 4.83 11.15 6.71
CA VAL A 75 5.37 11.46 5.38
C VAL A 75 5.02 12.90 5.04
N GLU A 76 6.02 13.71 4.75
CA GLU A 76 5.84 15.09 4.29
C GLU A 76 5.41 15.14 2.82
N GLY A 77 4.70 16.20 2.45
CA GLY A 77 4.21 16.42 1.10
C GLY A 77 2.79 15.90 0.86
N GLU A 78 2.24 16.28 -0.28
CA GLU A 78 0.87 15.93 -0.66
C GLU A 78 0.81 14.63 -1.47
N GLY A 79 -0.27 13.90 -1.29
CA GLY A 79 -0.57 12.69 -2.05
C GLY A 79 0.46 11.57 -1.79
N ASP A 80 1.10 11.09 -2.85
CA ASP A 80 2.09 10.00 -2.80
C ASP A 80 3.52 10.52 -3.04
N ALA A 81 3.92 11.56 -2.28
CA ALA A 81 5.20 12.24 -2.42
C ALA A 81 6.39 11.29 -2.14
N LEU A 82 7.11 10.90 -3.20
CA LEU A 82 8.24 9.97 -3.08
C LEU A 82 9.41 10.57 -2.30
N GLU A 83 9.68 11.86 -2.49
CA GLU A 83 10.73 12.58 -1.76
C GLU A 83 10.48 12.58 -0.25
N GLY A 84 9.26 12.89 0.18
CA GLY A 84 8.88 12.85 1.59
C GLY A 84 8.98 11.45 2.19
N LYS A 85 8.67 10.41 1.41
CA LYS A 85 8.85 9.01 1.83
C LYS A 85 10.31 8.64 1.98
N LEU A 86 11.16 9.04 1.02
CA LEU A 86 12.58 8.78 1.07
C LEU A 86 13.23 9.52 2.25
N LYS A 87 12.80 10.76 2.52
CA LYS A 87 13.22 11.52 3.70
C LYS A 87 12.85 10.77 4.98
N ALA A 88 11.60 10.35 5.13
CA ALA A 88 11.14 9.59 6.29
C ALA A 88 11.93 8.28 6.48
N LEU A 89 12.28 7.59 5.39
CA LEU A 89 13.14 6.40 5.42
C LEU A 89 14.53 6.74 5.97
N LYS A 90 15.20 7.75 5.39
CA LYS A 90 16.56 8.16 5.77
C LYS A 90 16.64 8.60 7.24
N GLU A 91 15.73 9.41 7.70
CA GLU A 91 15.69 9.92 9.07
C GLU A 91 15.45 8.83 10.12
N ASN A 92 14.86 7.72 9.74
CA ASN A 92 14.51 6.63 10.64
C ASN A 92 15.32 5.34 10.41
N TRP A 93 16.30 5.36 9.49
CA TRP A 93 17.03 4.16 9.05
C TRP A 93 17.62 3.32 10.18
N GLY A 94 18.25 3.93 11.16
CA GLY A 94 18.86 3.25 12.30
C GLY A 94 17.92 2.86 13.44
N ARG A 95 16.61 3.09 13.30
CA ARG A 95 15.63 2.85 14.37
C ARG A 95 14.81 1.58 14.20
N TYR A 96 14.77 1.03 12.98
CA TYR A 96 13.93 -0.11 12.61
C TYR A 96 14.71 -1.13 11.78
N ASP A 97 14.33 -2.39 11.92
CA ASP A 97 14.94 -3.52 11.19
C ASP A 97 14.21 -3.82 9.88
N PHE A 98 12.98 -3.34 9.74
CA PHE A 98 12.14 -3.59 8.59
C PHE A 98 11.34 -2.35 8.20
N PHE A 99 11.36 -2.02 6.91
CA PHE A 99 10.57 -0.93 6.36
C PHE A 99 9.63 -1.43 5.27
N TYR A 100 8.33 -1.20 5.47
CA TYR A 100 7.33 -1.31 4.43
C TYR A 100 7.19 0.03 3.71
N PHE A 101 7.84 0.15 2.56
CA PHE A 101 7.83 1.36 1.73
C PHE A 101 6.83 1.22 0.60
N HIS A 102 5.71 1.93 0.66
CA HIS A 102 4.59 1.76 -0.26
C HIS A 102 4.47 2.90 -1.27
N VAL A 103 4.36 2.55 -2.56
CA VAL A 103 4.13 3.48 -3.69
C VAL A 103 2.83 3.10 -4.39
N LYS A 104 1.86 4.03 -4.44
CA LYS A 104 0.48 3.75 -4.90
C LYS A 104 0.18 4.23 -6.33
N LYS A 105 0.81 5.32 -6.79
CA LYS A 105 0.37 6.02 -8.02
C LYS A 105 0.46 5.20 -9.32
N THR A 106 1.30 4.19 -9.39
CA THR A 106 1.39 3.30 -10.56
C THR A 106 0.11 2.51 -10.80
N ASP A 107 -0.56 2.11 -9.72
CA ASP A 107 -1.84 1.41 -9.72
C ASP A 107 -2.97 2.32 -10.24
N ALA A 108 -3.10 3.51 -9.67
CA ALA A 108 -4.11 4.48 -10.08
C ALA A 108 -4.04 4.83 -11.59
N MET A 109 -2.82 5.06 -12.11
CA MET A 109 -2.64 5.33 -13.53
C MET A 109 -3.07 4.15 -14.42
N GLY A 110 -2.91 2.91 -13.95
CA GLY A 110 -3.39 1.72 -14.64
C GLY A 110 -4.91 1.63 -14.67
N GLU A 111 -5.57 1.89 -13.54
CA GLU A 111 -7.04 1.91 -13.42
C GLU A 111 -7.67 3.01 -14.30
N ASP A 112 -7.01 4.16 -14.41
CA ASP A 112 -7.43 5.29 -15.27
C ASP A 112 -7.15 5.05 -16.77
N GLY A 113 -6.50 3.95 -17.16
CA GLY A 113 -6.09 3.68 -18.53
C GLY A 113 -4.96 4.60 -19.05
N ASN A 114 -4.32 5.35 -18.16
CA ASN A 114 -3.27 6.29 -18.49
C ASN A 114 -1.91 5.60 -18.57
N PHE A 115 -1.59 5.02 -19.73
CA PHE A 115 -0.33 4.31 -19.97
C PHE A 115 0.90 5.21 -19.77
N HIS A 116 0.90 6.40 -20.35
CA HIS A 116 2.04 7.33 -20.25
C HIS A 116 2.26 7.81 -18.80
N GLY A 117 1.18 8.15 -18.12
CA GLY A 117 1.26 8.49 -16.70
C GLY A 117 1.78 7.33 -15.85
N LYS A 118 1.43 6.08 -16.19
CA LYS A 118 1.96 4.90 -15.51
C LYS A 118 3.46 4.73 -15.72
N VAL A 119 3.94 4.87 -16.97
CA VAL A 119 5.38 4.84 -17.30
C VAL A 119 6.13 5.90 -16.49
N GLU A 120 5.66 7.14 -16.53
CA GLU A 120 6.25 8.25 -15.76
C GLU A 120 6.37 7.92 -14.24
N LYS A 121 5.35 7.30 -13.64
CA LYS A 121 5.41 6.92 -12.21
C LYS A 121 6.37 5.77 -11.95
N VAL A 122 6.53 4.84 -12.90
CA VAL A 122 7.55 3.77 -12.80
C VAL A 122 8.96 4.37 -12.92
N GLU A 123 9.20 5.28 -13.85
CA GLU A 123 10.49 5.97 -14.01
C GLU A 123 10.86 6.80 -12.78
N LEU A 124 9.89 7.51 -12.19
CA LEU A 124 10.11 8.21 -10.92
C LEU A 124 10.44 7.27 -9.77
N PHE A 125 9.82 6.08 -9.74
CA PHE A 125 10.16 5.07 -8.75
C PHE A 125 11.54 4.48 -8.99
N ASP A 126 11.95 4.27 -10.23
CA ASP A 126 13.25 3.70 -10.62
C ASP A 126 14.45 4.57 -10.18
N ALA A 127 14.21 5.84 -9.91
CA ALA A 127 15.21 6.74 -9.34
C ALA A 127 15.49 6.51 -7.84
N LEU A 128 14.60 5.82 -7.11
CA LEU A 128 14.75 5.61 -5.65
C LEU A 128 15.69 4.48 -5.26
N PRO A 129 15.73 3.30 -5.93
CA PRO A 129 16.56 2.18 -5.55
C PRO A 129 18.04 2.52 -5.30
N PRO A 130 18.73 3.34 -6.11
CA PRO A 130 20.11 3.71 -5.83
C PRO A 130 20.29 4.44 -4.49
N GLU A 131 19.35 5.32 -4.14
CA GLU A 131 19.41 6.05 -2.86
C GLU A 131 19.09 5.16 -1.66
N ILE A 132 18.18 4.19 -1.84
CA ILE A 132 17.83 3.19 -0.83
C ILE A 132 19.03 2.23 -0.63
N LEU A 133 19.66 1.77 -1.71
CA LEU A 133 20.83 0.90 -1.66
C LEU A 133 22.04 1.58 -0.99
N ALA A 134 22.17 2.89 -1.15
CA ALA A 134 23.24 3.66 -0.48
C ALA A 134 23.09 3.69 1.05
N LEU A 135 21.91 3.37 1.59
CA LEU A 135 21.69 3.20 3.03
C LEU A 135 22.20 1.85 3.55
N GLY A 136 22.58 0.93 2.68
CA GLY A 136 23.16 -0.37 3.03
C GLY A 136 22.14 -1.39 3.60
N PRO A 137 20.97 -1.59 2.97
CA PRO A 137 20.06 -2.64 3.43
C PRO A 137 20.67 -4.03 3.19
N ASP A 138 20.50 -4.95 4.14
CA ASP A 138 20.86 -6.35 3.95
C ASP A 138 20.01 -7.01 2.87
N VAL A 139 18.74 -6.64 2.79
CA VAL A 139 17.77 -7.14 1.81
C VAL A 139 16.92 -5.98 1.29
N LEU A 140 16.86 -5.83 -0.02
CA LEU A 140 15.90 -4.96 -0.71
C LEU A 140 15.01 -5.83 -1.61
N ALA A 141 13.71 -5.85 -1.34
CA ALA A 141 12.73 -6.58 -2.14
C ALA A 141 11.67 -5.61 -2.68
N PRO A 142 11.77 -5.15 -3.92
CA PRO A 142 10.74 -4.36 -4.58
C PRO A 142 9.69 -5.26 -5.26
N PRO A 143 8.65 -5.73 -4.54
CA PRO A 143 7.59 -6.50 -5.17
C PRO A 143 6.67 -5.57 -5.94
N GLY A 144 6.18 -6.02 -7.09
CA GLY A 144 5.03 -5.43 -7.73
C GLY A 144 3.75 -6.04 -7.16
N ASP A 145 2.73 -5.23 -6.93
CA ASP A 145 1.36 -5.73 -6.78
C ASP A 145 0.80 -6.05 -8.19
N PRO A 146 -0.13 -7.03 -8.36
CA PRO A 146 -0.80 -7.24 -9.64
C PRO A 146 -1.43 -5.94 -10.12
N SER A 147 -0.66 -5.20 -10.87
CA SER A 147 -1.04 -3.86 -11.31
C SER A 147 -2.03 -3.97 -12.46
N PRO A 148 -3.10 -3.16 -12.49
CA PRO A 148 -3.98 -3.13 -13.64
C PRO A 148 -3.19 -2.67 -14.87
N PRO A 149 -3.14 -3.47 -15.96
CA PRO A 149 -2.63 -2.99 -17.22
C PRO A 149 -3.47 -1.82 -17.72
N ALA A 150 -2.83 -0.72 -18.13
CA ALA A 150 -3.55 0.46 -18.58
C ALA A 150 -4.57 0.16 -19.72
N PRO A 151 -4.31 -0.74 -20.69
CA PRO A 151 -5.30 -1.10 -21.69
C PRO A 151 -6.55 -1.80 -21.15
N LEU A 152 -6.44 -2.48 -20.00
CA LEU A 152 -7.57 -3.22 -19.42
C LEU A 152 -8.35 -2.41 -18.40
N GLN A 153 -7.77 -1.36 -17.84
CA GLN A 153 -8.36 -0.53 -16.78
C GLN A 153 -8.92 -1.35 -15.60
N ALA A 154 -8.37 -2.55 -15.39
CA ALA A 154 -8.84 -3.52 -14.42
C ALA A 154 -7.70 -4.46 -14.01
N HIS A 155 -7.84 -5.07 -12.83
CA HIS A 155 -6.86 -6.06 -12.36
C HIS A 155 -6.80 -7.26 -13.29
N ALA A 156 -5.59 -7.65 -13.68
CA ALA A 156 -5.32 -8.81 -14.51
C ALA A 156 -4.56 -9.88 -13.72
N ARG A 157 -4.77 -11.15 -14.12
CA ARG A 157 -4.10 -12.30 -13.50
C ARG A 157 -2.71 -12.55 -14.10
N HIS A 158 -1.91 -11.50 -14.23
CA HIS A 158 -0.53 -11.65 -14.66
C HIS A 158 0.37 -11.95 -13.47
N PRO A 159 1.35 -12.84 -13.60
CA PRO A 159 2.41 -12.92 -12.62
C PRO A 159 3.16 -11.59 -12.58
N VAL A 160 3.38 -11.05 -11.40
CA VAL A 160 4.26 -9.89 -11.21
C VAL A 160 5.71 -10.32 -11.41
N PRO A 161 6.55 -9.47 -12.02
CA PRO A 161 7.97 -9.75 -12.10
C PRO A 161 8.52 -10.03 -10.70
N PRO A 162 9.30 -11.10 -10.51
CA PRO A 162 9.94 -11.34 -9.22
C PRO A 162 10.88 -10.19 -8.91
N PRO A 163 10.99 -9.78 -7.62
CA PRO A 163 11.96 -8.79 -7.23
C PRO A 163 13.36 -9.29 -7.60
N ARG A 164 14.19 -8.40 -8.16
CA ARG A 164 15.61 -8.73 -8.34
C ARG A 164 16.27 -8.74 -6.97
N PRO A 165 17.07 -9.78 -6.63
CA PRO A 165 17.77 -9.81 -5.38
C PRO A 165 18.74 -8.62 -5.31
N ALA A 166 18.78 -7.94 -4.18
CA ALA A 166 19.89 -7.04 -3.85
C ALA A 166 21.19 -7.85 -3.71
N PRO A 167 22.37 -7.21 -3.76
CA PRO A 167 23.68 -7.91 -3.76
C PRO A 167 23.87 -8.92 -2.63
N HIS A 168 23.10 -8.82 -1.55
CA HIS A 168 23.15 -9.71 -0.39
C HIS A 168 21.83 -10.48 -0.16
N SER A 169 20.87 -10.39 -1.08
CA SER A 169 19.64 -11.19 -0.96
C SER A 169 19.96 -12.65 -1.33
N PRO A 170 19.48 -13.65 -0.55
CA PRO A 170 19.55 -15.04 -0.99
C PRO A 170 18.82 -15.18 -2.33
N GLU A 171 19.40 -15.94 -3.25
CA GLU A 171 18.76 -16.22 -4.53
C GLU A 171 17.33 -16.72 -4.28
N PRO A 172 16.34 -16.17 -4.98
CA PRO A 172 14.98 -16.68 -4.86
C PRO A 172 15.02 -18.15 -5.26
N ALA A 173 14.54 -19.03 -4.39
CA ALA A 173 14.33 -20.43 -4.73
C ALA A 173 13.40 -20.46 -5.95
N THR A 174 13.97 -20.69 -7.12
CA THR A 174 13.20 -20.82 -8.36
C THR A 174 12.26 -22.00 -8.18
N PRO A 175 10.93 -21.83 -8.22
CA PRO A 175 10.04 -22.98 -8.25
C PRO A 175 10.42 -23.79 -9.50
N ARG A 176 10.89 -25.00 -9.32
CA ARG A 176 10.98 -25.94 -10.43
C ARG A 176 9.55 -26.28 -10.82
N LEU A 177 9.16 -25.91 -12.03
CA LEU A 177 7.94 -26.36 -12.68
C LEU A 177 7.99 -27.86 -12.91
#